data_d45b6181b10c1d94aae35ace5290cb44
#
_entry.id   d45b6181b10c1d94aae35ace5290cb44
#
_cell.length_a   1.000
_cell.length_b   1.000
_cell.length_c   1.000
_cell.angle_alpha   90.00
_cell.angle_beta   90.00
_cell.angle_gamma   90.00
#
_symmetry.space_group_name_H-M   'P 1'
#
loop_
_entity.id
_entity.type
_entity.pdbx_description
1 polymer ?
#
loop_
_entity_poly.entity_id
_entity_poly.type
_entity_poly.pdbx_seq_one_letter_code
_entity_poly.pdbx_strand_id
1 'polypeptide(L)'
;MTAAALLAFALAQIWNIPLNGLWAVLTAVVVTQMSVGGSLRATTDYVLGTIGGAVYAATIGVIIPHPTTLALAGVLALTIAPLAFAAAVNPSFRSAPFTGAIVLLIAGQVGEGPIESALYRLLEVALGGGVAVVVSLLFLPQRAYGLGLDAAARLLEADGLERPAQL
;
A
#
# COMPACT_ATOMS: atom_id res chain seq x y z
N MET A 1 10.61 -1.28 -8.01
CA MET A 1 9.71 -0.13 -7.79
C MET A 1 9.32 0.58 -9.07
N THR A 2 10.25 1.07 -9.91
CA THR A 2 9.92 1.80 -11.15
C THR A 2 9.02 1.00 -12.10
N ALA A 3 9.31 -0.28 -12.34
CA ALA A 3 8.47 -1.13 -13.18
C ALA A 3 7.04 -1.29 -12.64
N ALA A 4 6.88 -1.44 -11.32
CA ALA A 4 5.57 -1.52 -10.68
C ALA A 4 4.78 -0.22 -10.83
N ALA A 5 5.45 0.94 -10.66
CA ALA A 5 4.83 2.25 -10.84
C ALA A 5 4.36 2.47 -12.29
N LEU A 6 5.19 2.14 -13.28
CA LEU A 6 4.86 2.30 -14.70
C LEU A 6 3.72 1.37 -15.14
N LEU A 7 3.72 0.12 -14.67
CA LEU A 7 2.63 -0.84 -14.95
C LEU A 7 1.32 -0.42 -14.29
N ALA A 8 1.36 0.03 -13.04
CA ALA A 8 0.17 0.55 -12.35
C ALA A 8 -0.40 1.77 -13.07
N PHE A 9 0.47 2.70 -13.51
CA PHE A 9 0.06 3.86 -14.30
C PHE A 9 -0.58 3.45 -15.63
N ALA A 10 0.07 2.56 -16.40
CA ALA A 10 -0.46 2.11 -17.69
C ALA A 10 -1.84 1.44 -17.55
N LEU A 11 -2.02 0.57 -16.55
CA LEU A 11 -3.30 -0.09 -16.28
C LEU A 11 -4.37 0.90 -15.83
N ALA A 12 -4.01 1.89 -15.01
CA ALA A 12 -4.93 2.94 -14.58
C ALA A 12 -5.44 3.78 -15.76
N GLN A 13 -4.60 4.04 -16.76
CA GLN A 13 -4.99 4.74 -17.98
C GLN A 13 -5.97 3.92 -18.83
N ILE A 14 -5.75 2.62 -18.97
CA ILE A 14 -6.64 1.72 -19.74
C ILE A 14 -8.05 1.69 -19.12
N TRP A 15 -8.15 1.76 -17.80
CA TRP A 15 -9.43 1.70 -17.09
C TRP A 15 -10.04 3.08 -16.79
N ASN A 16 -9.44 4.16 -17.30
CA ASN A 16 -9.89 5.54 -17.06
C ASN A 16 -10.13 5.84 -15.56
N ILE A 17 -9.22 5.37 -14.70
CA ILE A 17 -9.34 5.60 -13.26
C ILE A 17 -9.16 7.10 -12.96
N PRO A 18 -9.99 7.71 -12.10
CA PRO A 18 -9.87 9.11 -11.71
C PRO A 18 -8.45 9.48 -11.25
N LEU A 19 -8.08 10.76 -11.41
CA LEU A 19 -6.76 11.28 -11.05
C LEU A 19 -5.59 10.54 -11.73
N ASN A 20 -5.83 9.97 -12.94
CA ASN A 20 -4.84 9.20 -13.69
C ASN A 20 -4.23 8.04 -12.90
N GLY A 21 -4.96 7.47 -11.95
CA GLY A 21 -4.49 6.37 -11.12
C GLY A 21 -3.35 6.74 -10.18
N LEU A 22 -3.24 8.00 -9.77
CA LEU A 22 -2.20 8.49 -8.86
C LEU A 22 -2.02 7.57 -7.65
N TRP A 23 -3.12 7.18 -7.03
CA TRP A 23 -3.10 6.36 -5.84
C TRP A 23 -2.74 4.90 -6.11
N ALA A 24 -3.07 4.38 -7.29
CA ALA A 24 -2.63 3.04 -7.71
C ALA A 24 -1.10 3.00 -7.88
N VAL A 25 -0.54 4.03 -8.51
CA VAL A 25 0.92 4.18 -8.64
C VAL A 25 1.60 4.30 -7.29
N LEU A 26 1.10 5.17 -6.40
CA LEU A 26 1.65 5.32 -5.05
C LEU A 26 1.57 4.01 -4.25
N THR A 27 0.44 3.30 -4.32
CA THR A 27 0.26 2.01 -3.67
C THR A 27 1.28 0.99 -4.20
N ALA A 28 1.44 0.89 -5.52
CA ALA A 28 2.42 -0.02 -6.13
C ALA A 28 3.85 0.26 -5.64
N VAL A 29 4.23 1.53 -5.49
CA VAL A 29 5.55 1.92 -4.96
C VAL A 29 5.70 1.55 -3.48
N VAL A 30 4.69 1.90 -2.66
CA VAL A 30 4.73 1.71 -1.20
C VAL A 30 4.76 0.24 -0.80
N VAL A 31 3.98 -0.62 -1.47
CA VAL A 31 3.89 -2.04 -1.09
C VAL A 31 4.94 -2.92 -1.77
N THR A 32 5.68 -2.42 -2.78
CA THR A 32 6.77 -3.16 -3.40
C THR A 32 7.95 -3.25 -2.43
N GLN A 33 8.24 -4.46 -1.95
CA GLN A 33 9.32 -4.75 -1.01
C GLN A 33 10.47 -5.51 -1.71
N MET A 34 11.58 -5.69 -0.99
CA MET A 34 12.76 -6.41 -1.49
C MET A 34 12.58 -7.93 -1.55
N SER A 35 11.49 -8.47 -1.01
CA SER A 35 11.15 -9.89 -1.05
C SER A 35 9.69 -10.11 -1.44
N VAL A 36 9.38 -11.24 -2.05
CA VAL A 36 8.00 -11.60 -2.43
C VAL A 36 7.11 -11.69 -1.20
N GLY A 37 7.55 -12.35 -0.14
CA GLY A 37 6.80 -12.46 1.12
C GLY A 37 6.57 -11.11 1.79
N GLY A 38 7.58 -10.22 1.74
CA GLY A 38 7.45 -8.85 2.23
C GLY A 38 6.42 -8.04 1.43
N SER A 39 6.44 -8.14 0.09
CA SER A 39 5.47 -7.46 -0.76
C SER A 39 4.04 -7.98 -0.55
N LEU A 40 3.86 -9.29 -0.40
CA LEU A 40 2.56 -9.89 -0.14
C LEU A 40 1.99 -9.43 1.21
N ARG A 41 2.80 -9.48 2.26
CA ARG A 41 2.42 -9.00 3.59
C ARG A 41 2.11 -7.49 3.58
N ALA A 42 2.97 -6.68 2.97
CA ALA A 42 2.76 -5.24 2.86
C ALA A 42 1.47 -4.93 2.08
N THR A 43 1.17 -5.66 1.01
CA THR A 43 -0.07 -5.51 0.25
C THR A 43 -1.28 -5.87 1.10
N THR A 44 -1.27 -7.00 1.81
CA THR A 44 -2.40 -7.40 2.67
C THR A 44 -2.65 -6.41 3.80
N ASP A 45 -1.59 -5.95 4.49
CA ASP A 45 -1.70 -4.96 5.55
C ASP A 45 -2.24 -3.63 4.99
N TYR A 46 -1.78 -3.21 3.82
CA TYR A 46 -2.22 -1.98 3.17
C TYR A 46 -3.69 -2.06 2.74
N VAL A 47 -4.12 -3.18 2.16
CA VAL A 47 -5.52 -3.43 1.77
C VAL A 47 -6.45 -3.44 2.98
N LEU A 48 -6.08 -4.15 4.05
CA LEU A 48 -6.88 -4.19 5.29
C LEU A 48 -7.06 -2.81 5.91
N GLY A 49 -5.96 -2.03 6.02
CA GLY A 49 -6.02 -0.67 6.53
C GLY A 49 -6.86 0.24 5.63
N THR A 50 -6.76 0.07 4.30
CA THR A 50 -7.57 0.84 3.34
C THR A 50 -9.05 0.52 3.46
N ILE A 51 -9.43 -0.76 3.57
CA ILE A 51 -10.84 -1.17 3.76
C ILE A 51 -11.37 -0.56 5.06
N GLY A 52 -10.67 -0.71 6.17
CA GLY A 52 -11.08 -0.16 7.46
C GLY A 52 -11.21 1.36 7.42
N GLY A 53 -10.22 2.05 6.86
CA GLY A 53 -10.21 3.51 6.71
C GLY A 53 -11.33 4.01 5.80
N ALA A 54 -11.54 3.36 4.63
CA ALA A 54 -12.56 3.75 3.66
C ALA A 54 -13.98 3.56 4.20
N VAL A 55 -14.27 2.40 4.80
CA VAL A 55 -15.60 2.10 5.39
C VAL A 55 -15.90 3.08 6.51
N TYR A 56 -14.96 3.31 7.42
CA TYR A 56 -15.17 4.23 8.53
C TYR A 56 -15.37 5.67 8.05
N ALA A 57 -14.51 6.16 7.14
CA ALA A 57 -14.60 7.51 6.60
C ALA A 57 -15.88 7.74 5.79
N ALA A 58 -16.28 6.77 4.94
CA ALA A 58 -17.52 6.85 4.19
C ALA A 58 -18.73 6.90 5.12
N THR A 59 -18.75 6.08 6.18
CA THR A 59 -19.82 6.09 7.18
C THR A 59 -19.95 7.45 7.87
N ILE A 60 -18.84 8.00 8.37
CA ILE A 60 -18.82 9.31 9.02
C ILE A 60 -19.20 10.41 8.03
N GLY A 61 -18.67 10.38 6.80
CA GLY A 61 -18.95 11.38 5.77
C GLY A 61 -20.41 11.42 5.31
N VAL A 62 -21.11 10.27 5.34
CA VAL A 62 -22.53 10.19 5.03
C VAL A 62 -23.40 10.65 6.21
N ILE A 63 -23.03 10.29 7.44
CA ILE A 63 -23.84 10.60 8.63
C ILE A 63 -23.73 12.07 9.03
N ILE A 64 -22.54 12.68 8.88
CA ILE A 64 -22.28 14.03 9.36
C ILE A 64 -22.11 14.99 8.19
N PRO A 65 -23.12 15.86 7.91
CA PRO A 65 -23.00 16.92 6.90
C PRO A 65 -21.87 17.90 7.26
N HIS A 66 -21.01 18.20 6.28
CA HIS A 66 -19.87 19.10 6.48
C HIS A 66 -19.79 20.20 5.39
N PRO A 67 -20.80 21.10 5.32
CA PRO A 67 -20.90 22.10 4.27
C PRO A 67 -19.87 23.24 4.39
N THR A 68 -19.20 23.36 5.53
CA THR A 68 -18.20 24.40 5.79
C THR A 68 -16.82 23.80 6.04
N THR A 69 -15.77 24.56 5.77
CA THR A 69 -14.37 24.14 6.04
C THR A 69 -14.15 23.75 7.50
N LEU A 70 -14.79 24.48 8.43
CA LEU A 70 -14.69 24.17 9.86
C LEU A 70 -15.38 22.85 10.22
N ALA A 71 -16.56 22.60 9.64
CA ALA A 71 -17.26 21.32 9.81
C ALA A 71 -16.45 20.16 9.22
N LEU A 72 -15.87 20.35 8.04
CA LEU A 72 -14.98 19.36 7.41
C LEU A 72 -13.75 19.07 8.30
N ALA A 73 -13.12 20.10 8.88
CA ALA A 73 -12.02 19.92 9.82
C ALA A 73 -12.42 19.09 11.05
N GLY A 74 -13.62 19.34 11.60
CA GLY A 74 -14.17 18.55 12.70
C GLY A 74 -14.42 17.09 12.33
N VAL A 75 -15.01 16.85 11.15
CA VAL A 75 -15.25 15.49 10.63
C VAL A 75 -13.94 14.77 10.33
N LEU A 76 -12.94 15.46 9.79
CA LEU A 76 -11.59 14.92 9.60
C LEU A 76 -10.96 14.51 10.93
N ALA A 77 -11.00 15.36 11.94
CA ALA A 77 -10.47 15.04 13.26
C ALA A 77 -11.17 13.82 13.88
N LEU A 78 -12.51 13.77 13.79
CA LEU A 78 -13.31 12.64 14.26
C LEU A 78 -12.99 11.33 13.52
N THR A 79 -12.64 11.43 12.24
CA THR A 79 -12.28 10.25 11.43
C THR A 79 -10.85 9.82 11.67
N ILE A 80 -9.89 10.75 11.67
CA ILE A 80 -8.47 10.42 11.76
C ILE A 80 -8.09 9.93 13.16
N ALA A 81 -8.61 10.51 14.24
CA ALA A 81 -8.20 10.16 15.60
C ALA A 81 -8.46 8.69 15.96
N PRO A 82 -9.66 8.11 15.76
CA PRO A 82 -9.88 6.68 16.03
C PRO A 82 -9.08 5.77 15.12
N LEU A 83 -8.93 6.13 13.83
CA LEU A 83 -8.14 5.34 12.88
C LEU A 83 -6.64 5.38 13.21
N ALA A 84 -6.12 6.52 13.66
CA ALA A 84 -4.74 6.65 14.14
C ALA A 84 -4.50 5.81 15.40
N PHE A 85 -5.47 5.78 16.31
CA PHE A 85 -5.42 4.91 17.48
C PHE A 85 -5.41 3.42 17.07
N ALA A 86 -6.28 3.01 16.13
CA ALA A 86 -6.28 1.66 15.58
C ALA A 86 -4.93 1.31 14.93
N ALA A 87 -4.33 2.24 14.18
CA ALA A 87 -3.01 2.08 13.57
C ALA A 87 -1.88 1.96 14.60
N ALA A 88 -1.99 2.62 15.75
CA ALA A 88 -1.03 2.52 16.83
C ALA A 88 -1.09 1.15 17.53
N VAL A 89 -2.29 0.58 17.66
CA VAL A 89 -2.49 -0.74 18.26
C VAL A 89 -2.12 -1.87 17.32
N ASN A 90 -2.46 -1.74 16.03
CA ASN A 90 -2.23 -2.78 15.02
C ASN A 90 -1.57 -2.19 13.77
N PRO A 91 -0.30 -2.58 13.47
CA PRO A 91 0.43 -2.10 12.30
C PRO A 91 -0.27 -2.31 10.95
N SER A 92 -1.15 -3.31 10.82
CA SER A 92 -1.91 -3.56 9.60
C SER A 92 -2.89 -2.44 9.25
N PHE A 93 -3.24 -1.58 10.22
CA PHE A 93 -4.10 -0.42 10.02
C PHE A 93 -3.35 0.90 9.76
N ARG A 94 -2.05 0.87 9.50
CA ARG A 94 -1.25 2.08 9.25
C ARG A 94 -1.75 2.92 8.08
N SER A 95 -2.35 2.32 7.06
CA SER A 95 -2.93 3.04 5.91
C SER A 95 -4.32 3.61 6.20
N ALA A 96 -5.01 3.19 7.27
CA ALA A 96 -6.38 3.56 7.55
C ALA A 96 -6.59 5.08 7.77
N PRO A 97 -5.80 5.80 8.61
CA PRO A 97 -5.97 7.23 8.80
C PRO A 97 -5.76 8.03 7.51
N PHE A 98 -4.75 7.61 6.74
CA PHE A 98 -4.45 8.23 5.45
C PHE A 98 -5.58 8.03 4.44
N THR A 99 -6.10 6.81 4.35
CA THR A 99 -7.24 6.49 3.48
C THR A 99 -8.50 7.26 3.92
N GLY A 100 -8.76 7.34 5.23
CA GLY A 100 -9.89 8.11 5.75
C GLY A 100 -9.84 9.59 5.39
N ALA A 101 -8.65 10.20 5.48
CA ALA A 101 -8.45 11.58 5.06
C ALA A 101 -8.70 11.77 3.55
N ILE A 102 -8.18 10.87 2.71
CA ILE A 102 -8.36 10.92 1.26
C ILE A 102 -9.83 10.82 0.88
N VAL A 103 -10.56 9.85 1.44
CA VAL A 103 -11.99 9.64 1.13
C VAL A 103 -12.81 10.90 1.42
N LEU A 104 -12.58 11.58 2.55
CA LEU A 104 -13.31 12.77 2.91
C LEU A 104 -12.90 14.01 2.09
N LEU A 105 -11.61 14.20 1.85
CA LEU A 105 -11.10 15.41 1.17
C LEU A 105 -11.37 15.37 -0.33
N ILE A 106 -11.23 14.19 -0.96
CA ILE A 106 -11.41 14.07 -2.42
C ILE A 106 -12.88 14.05 -2.79
N ALA A 107 -13.75 13.41 -2.02
CA ALA A 107 -15.19 13.43 -2.25
C ALA A 107 -15.73 14.87 -2.45
N GLY A 108 -15.26 15.80 -1.63
CA GLY A 108 -15.67 17.21 -1.72
C GLY A 108 -15.10 17.97 -2.93
N GLN A 109 -13.98 17.54 -3.49
CA GLN A 109 -13.31 18.23 -4.61
C GLN A 109 -13.77 17.74 -5.99
N VAL A 110 -14.07 16.47 -6.13
CA VAL A 110 -14.45 15.85 -7.41
C VAL A 110 -15.98 15.87 -7.60
N GLY A 111 -16.73 16.28 -6.58
CA GLY A 111 -18.20 16.28 -6.62
C GLY A 111 -18.81 14.88 -6.49
N GLU A 112 -18.01 13.91 -6.08
CA GLU A 112 -18.43 12.54 -5.81
C GLU A 112 -18.87 12.38 -4.35
N GLY A 113 -19.74 11.39 -4.10
CA GLY A 113 -20.14 11.06 -2.74
C GLY A 113 -19.01 10.34 -1.97
N PRO A 114 -19.04 10.36 -0.61
CA PRO A 114 -18.05 9.66 0.20
C PRO A 114 -17.96 8.15 -0.10
N ILE A 115 -19.07 7.52 -0.50
CA ILE A 115 -19.12 6.11 -0.87
C ILE A 115 -18.40 5.85 -2.19
N GLU A 116 -18.63 6.69 -3.20
CA GLU A 116 -17.95 6.57 -4.51
C GLU A 116 -16.44 6.76 -4.35
N SER A 117 -16.02 7.79 -3.60
CA SER A 117 -14.62 8.02 -3.29
C SER A 117 -13.98 6.84 -2.55
N ALA A 118 -14.70 6.21 -1.62
CA ALA A 118 -14.23 5.00 -0.93
C ALA A 118 -14.06 3.82 -1.88
N LEU A 119 -15.01 3.61 -2.81
CA LEU A 119 -14.95 2.53 -3.80
C LEU A 119 -13.78 2.72 -4.78
N TYR A 120 -13.60 3.92 -5.32
CA TYR A 120 -12.45 4.22 -6.17
C TYR A 120 -11.13 3.98 -5.43
N ARG A 121 -11.05 4.39 -4.17
CA ARG A 121 -9.86 4.14 -3.35
C ARG A 121 -9.56 2.65 -3.18
N LEU A 122 -10.57 1.82 -2.96
CA LEU A 122 -10.40 0.37 -2.85
C LEU A 122 -9.90 -0.23 -4.18
N LEU A 123 -10.48 0.20 -5.32
CA LEU A 123 -10.06 -0.26 -6.64
C LEU A 123 -8.61 0.11 -6.95
N GLU A 124 -8.21 1.35 -6.68
CA GLU A 124 -6.83 1.82 -6.89
C GLU A 124 -5.82 1.05 -6.04
N VAL A 125 -6.15 0.78 -4.77
CA VAL A 125 -5.27 0.03 -3.87
C VAL A 125 -5.20 -1.44 -4.29
N ALA A 126 -6.30 -2.04 -4.72
CA ALA A 126 -6.31 -3.42 -5.24
C ALA A 126 -5.45 -3.53 -6.51
N LEU A 127 -5.57 -2.57 -7.43
CA LEU A 127 -4.79 -2.52 -8.65
C LEU A 127 -3.30 -2.32 -8.34
N GLY A 128 -2.94 -1.31 -7.56
CA GLY A 128 -1.55 -1.02 -7.22
C GLY A 128 -0.87 -2.14 -6.43
N GLY A 129 -1.59 -2.73 -5.45
CA GLY A 129 -1.14 -3.89 -4.67
C GLY A 129 -0.97 -5.14 -5.53
N GLY A 130 -1.94 -5.43 -6.41
CA GLY A 130 -1.85 -6.54 -7.36
C GLY A 130 -0.64 -6.43 -8.29
N VAL A 131 -0.43 -5.24 -8.86
CA VAL A 131 0.75 -4.97 -9.70
C VAL A 131 2.05 -5.14 -8.92
N ALA A 132 2.11 -4.65 -7.69
CA ALA A 132 3.31 -4.79 -6.85
C ALA A 132 3.66 -6.26 -6.57
N VAL A 133 2.65 -7.10 -6.28
CA VAL A 133 2.84 -8.54 -6.07
C VAL A 133 3.31 -9.22 -7.35
N VAL A 134 2.66 -8.95 -8.49
CA VAL A 134 3.05 -9.53 -9.79
C VAL A 134 4.48 -9.16 -10.16
N VAL A 135 4.83 -7.88 -10.04
CA VAL A 135 6.20 -7.41 -10.31
C VAL A 135 7.20 -8.07 -9.36
N SER A 136 6.85 -8.21 -8.07
CA SER A 136 7.71 -8.89 -7.10
C SER A 136 7.93 -10.36 -7.46
N LEU A 137 6.90 -11.06 -7.92
CA LEU A 137 6.99 -12.45 -8.37
C LEU A 137 7.85 -12.61 -9.63
N LEU A 138 7.80 -11.64 -10.55
CA LEU A 138 8.57 -11.70 -11.81
C LEU A 138 10.05 -11.37 -11.63
N PHE A 139 10.38 -10.40 -10.77
CA PHE A 139 11.73 -9.85 -10.68
C PHE A 139 12.56 -10.36 -9.49
N LEU A 140 11.93 -10.83 -8.41
CA LEU A 140 12.62 -11.20 -7.18
C LEU A 140 13.13 -12.66 -7.12
N PRO A 141 12.53 -13.68 -7.79
CA PRO A 141 13.08 -15.03 -7.77
C PRO A 141 14.52 -15.09 -8.24
N GLN A 142 14.87 -14.31 -9.27
CA GLN A 142 16.23 -14.31 -9.83
C GLN A 142 17.28 -13.70 -8.89
N ARG A 143 16.92 -12.74 -8.06
CA ARG A 143 17.83 -12.13 -7.07
C ARG A 143 18.04 -12.99 -5.84
N ALA A 144 17.04 -13.74 -5.40
CA ALA A 144 17.15 -14.64 -4.26
C ALA A 144 18.12 -15.81 -4.55
N TYR A 145 18.11 -16.33 -5.77
CA TYR A 145 19.06 -17.36 -6.20
C TYR A 145 20.50 -16.84 -6.23
N GLY A 146 20.75 -15.63 -6.76
CA GLY A 146 22.09 -15.06 -6.80
C GLY A 146 22.68 -14.82 -5.41
N LEU A 147 21.91 -14.18 -4.52
CA LEU A 147 22.33 -13.93 -3.14
C LEU A 147 22.54 -15.22 -2.33
N GLY A 148 21.71 -16.24 -2.56
CA GLY A 148 21.86 -17.55 -1.92
C GLY A 148 23.14 -18.26 -2.35
N LEU A 149 23.48 -18.23 -3.64
CA LEU A 149 24.71 -18.81 -4.17
C LEU A 149 25.95 -18.07 -3.68
N ASP A 150 25.93 -16.74 -3.64
CA ASP A 150 27.03 -15.93 -3.11
C ASP A 150 27.25 -16.16 -1.61
N ALA A 151 26.17 -16.27 -0.84
CA ALA A 151 26.27 -16.60 0.59
C ALA A 151 26.81 -18.00 0.82
N ALA A 152 26.35 -19.00 0.06
CA ALA A 152 26.86 -20.36 0.11
C ALA A 152 28.33 -20.44 -0.30
N ALA A 153 28.73 -19.70 -1.34
CA ALA A 153 30.15 -19.67 -1.77
C ALA A 153 31.05 -19.09 -0.68
N ARG A 154 30.62 -17.99 -0.04
CA ARG A 154 31.37 -17.37 1.09
C ARG A 154 31.48 -18.29 2.30
N LEU A 155 30.46 -19.05 2.62
CA LEU A 155 30.48 -20.01 3.73
C LEU A 155 31.46 -21.18 3.43
N LEU A 156 31.46 -21.66 2.19
CA LEU A 156 32.40 -22.71 1.77
C LEU A 156 33.85 -22.21 1.76
N GLU A 157 34.08 -20.97 1.40
CA GLU A 157 35.37 -20.31 1.43
C GLU A 157 35.90 -20.12 2.85
N ALA A 158 35.02 -19.70 3.77
CA ALA A 158 35.33 -19.57 5.21
C ALA A 158 35.65 -20.93 5.85
N ASP A 159 34.84 -21.96 5.57
CA ASP A 159 35.08 -23.34 6.08
C ASP A 159 36.38 -23.97 5.51
N GLY A 160 36.70 -23.62 4.24
CA GLY A 160 37.95 -24.01 3.61
C GLY A 160 39.21 -23.37 4.22
N LEU A 161 39.08 -22.14 4.75
CA LEU A 161 40.16 -21.42 5.43
C LEU A 161 40.34 -21.85 6.89
N GLU A 162 39.31 -22.41 7.53
CA GLU A 162 39.37 -22.91 8.91
C GLU A 162 39.88 -24.35 9.06
N ARG A 163 40.24 -25.03 7.95
CA ARG A 163 40.96 -26.30 8.03
C ARG A 163 42.48 -26.02 8.10
N PRO A 164 43.07 -25.78 9.26
CA PRO A 164 44.50 -25.81 9.38
C PRO A 164 44.97 -27.25 9.10
N ALA A 165 46.04 -27.38 8.35
CA ALA A 165 46.72 -28.61 8.09
C ALA A 165 46.97 -29.37 9.40
N GLN A 166 46.08 -30.30 9.75
CA GLN A 166 46.34 -31.34 10.71
C GLN A 166 46.85 -32.58 9.93
N LEU A 167 48.13 -32.58 9.64
CA LEU A 167 48.94 -33.78 9.39
C LEU A 167 50.22 -33.69 10.18
#